data_bf01346d03dcb751fb4f460c0d23d8dd
#
_entry.id   bf01346d03dcb751fb4f460c0d23d8dd
#
_cell.length_a   1.000
_cell.length_b   1.000
_cell.length_c   1.000
_cell.angle_alpha   90.00
_cell.angle_beta   90.00
_cell.angle_gamma   90.00
#
_symmetry.space_group_name_H-M   'P 1'
#
loop_
_entity.id
_entity.type
_entity.pdbx_description
1 polymer ?
#
loop_
_entity_poly.entity_id
_entity_poly.type
_entity_poly.pdbx_seq_one_letter_code
_entity_poly.pdbx_strand_id
1 'polypeptide(L)'
;QPAPTATAKPVITDPTATPSATPKGTPRATKTPSPTPVEITYKADYTVELGSTLDVKKEVKPSEGVITDYNVSTSNSYVAIIDARGKIKPLHIGKCTLVLTSKTDDTKKETYKLCVTDEFVAEDGYNFYKEDIAHGEVSDFTYPSQYRESGEGHAKIYFPPDYDPKKKTYNLLFCLHGGGQNEDYWTCGRKTSAGAGCHANNIMDYLYDTKEAEECIVVFPNGNINYDKSKTYPNTEPNPVVQNSWSNCYLFEYEVIYDLLPYMEKNYPVKKGAAHTGVCGLSMGCGEAIELGLKHPDLFQYMGFFSAGPFASTNQTIVTTQEDAN
;
A
#
# COMPACT_ATOMS: atom_id res chain seq x y z
N GLN A 1 -5.80 -38.34 57.47
CA GLN A 1 -5.98 -39.18 56.28
C GLN A 1 -4.81 -39.00 55.34
N PRO A 2 -4.19 -40.10 54.79
CA PRO A 2 -3.03 -40.00 53.92
C PRO A 2 -3.44 -39.63 52.47
N ALA A 3 -2.53 -38.95 51.78
CA ALA A 3 -2.66 -38.53 50.39
C ALA A 3 -2.66 -39.72 49.41
N PRO A 4 -3.31 -39.63 48.26
CA PRO A 4 -3.36 -40.72 47.30
C PRO A 4 -2.05 -40.84 46.51
N THR A 5 -1.59 -42.10 46.42
CA THR A 5 -0.40 -42.58 45.71
C THR A 5 -0.54 -42.41 44.20
N ALA A 6 0.44 -41.83 43.53
CA ALA A 6 0.49 -41.67 42.09
C ALA A 6 0.70 -43.05 41.40
N THR A 7 -0.20 -43.40 40.51
CA THR A 7 -0.14 -44.59 39.66
C THR A 7 0.81 -44.38 38.48
N ALA A 8 1.82 -45.25 38.34
CA ALA A 8 2.80 -45.23 37.26
C ALA A 8 2.12 -45.55 35.90
N LYS A 9 2.50 -44.79 34.85
CA LYS A 9 2.12 -45.06 33.45
C LYS A 9 2.86 -46.30 32.92
N PRO A 10 2.21 -47.13 32.10
CA PRO A 10 2.90 -48.28 31.49
C PRO A 10 3.90 -47.81 30.41
N VAL A 11 5.07 -48.41 30.43
CA VAL A 11 6.13 -48.28 29.41
C VAL A 11 5.71 -49.12 28.20
N ILE A 12 5.52 -48.48 27.07
CA ILE A 12 5.31 -49.15 25.78
C ILE A 12 6.70 -49.42 25.19
N THR A 13 7.07 -50.70 25.05
CA THR A 13 8.28 -51.13 24.35
C THR A 13 8.02 -51.12 22.84
N ASP A 14 8.85 -50.41 22.10
CA ASP A 14 8.83 -50.31 20.65
C ASP A 14 9.26 -51.62 19.99
N PRO A 15 8.54 -52.18 19.01
CA PRO A 15 9.00 -53.36 18.27
C PRO A 15 10.08 -52.94 17.26
N THR A 16 11.16 -53.69 17.28
CA THR A 16 12.37 -53.63 16.46
C THR A 16 12.04 -53.44 14.97
N ALA A 17 12.40 -52.27 14.40
CA ALA A 17 12.27 -52.03 12.99
C ALA A 17 13.38 -52.73 12.19
N THR A 18 13.00 -53.57 11.26
CA THR A 18 13.87 -54.16 10.24
C THR A 18 14.34 -53.08 9.26
N PRO A 19 15.63 -53.02 8.88
CA PRO A 19 16.11 -52.02 7.96
C PRO A 19 15.54 -52.25 6.57
N SER A 20 14.71 -51.31 6.11
CA SER A 20 14.21 -51.26 4.75
C SER A 20 15.30 -50.76 3.81
N ALA A 21 15.49 -51.44 2.68
CA ALA A 21 16.46 -51.09 1.65
C ALA A 21 16.17 -49.70 1.08
N THR A 22 17.18 -48.85 1.04
CA THR A 22 17.16 -47.50 0.44
C THR A 22 16.82 -47.57 -1.06
N PRO A 23 15.78 -46.92 -1.55
CA PRO A 23 15.54 -46.83 -2.98
C PRO A 23 16.63 -45.99 -3.63
N LYS A 24 17.28 -46.51 -4.69
CA LYS A 24 18.17 -45.76 -5.56
C LYS A 24 17.44 -44.51 -6.10
N GLY A 25 17.96 -43.35 -5.76
CA GLY A 25 17.38 -42.06 -6.17
C GLY A 25 17.26 -41.96 -7.67
N THR A 26 16.06 -41.62 -8.11
CA THR A 26 15.77 -41.17 -9.48
C THR A 26 16.62 -39.94 -9.77
N PRO A 27 17.24 -39.78 -10.96
CA PRO A 27 18.02 -38.58 -11.28
C PRO A 27 17.12 -37.35 -11.12
N ARG A 28 17.58 -36.41 -10.29
CA ARG A 28 16.94 -35.11 -10.10
C ARG A 28 16.86 -34.39 -11.45
N ALA A 29 15.65 -34.15 -11.94
CA ALA A 29 15.44 -33.35 -13.13
C ALA A 29 16.20 -32.01 -12.98
N THR A 30 17.12 -31.76 -13.87
CA THR A 30 17.79 -30.47 -13.99
C THR A 30 16.73 -29.41 -14.26
N LYS A 31 16.55 -28.48 -13.31
CA LYS A 31 15.67 -27.32 -13.52
C LYS A 31 16.15 -26.58 -14.75
N THR A 32 15.34 -26.56 -15.81
CA THR A 32 15.50 -25.64 -16.92
C THR A 32 15.58 -24.22 -16.31
N PRO A 33 16.60 -23.42 -16.64
CA PRO A 33 16.66 -22.06 -16.15
C PRO A 33 15.37 -21.34 -16.55
N SER A 34 14.72 -20.73 -15.58
CA SER A 34 13.58 -19.85 -15.82
C SER A 34 14.02 -18.77 -16.80
N PRO A 35 13.27 -18.49 -17.87
CA PRO A 35 13.64 -17.43 -18.77
C PRO A 35 13.80 -16.14 -17.96
N THR A 36 14.92 -15.48 -18.13
CA THR A 36 15.16 -14.15 -17.55
C THR A 36 14.01 -13.25 -18.00
N PRO A 37 13.31 -12.55 -17.08
CA PRO A 37 12.28 -11.62 -17.47
C PRO A 37 12.87 -10.63 -18.47
N VAL A 38 12.30 -10.55 -19.66
CA VAL A 38 12.62 -9.52 -20.62
C VAL A 38 12.08 -8.23 -20.02
N GLU A 39 12.96 -7.39 -19.51
CA GLU A 39 12.60 -6.05 -19.07
C GLU A 39 12.15 -5.27 -20.31
N ILE A 40 10.85 -5.11 -20.48
CA ILE A 40 10.28 -4.27 -21.53
C ILE A 40 10.51 -2.83 -21.09
N THR A 41 11.68 -2.31 -21.42
CA THR A 41 12.00 -0.91 -21.14
C THR A 41 11.10 -0.04 -22.01
N TYR A 42 10.14 0.65 -21.40
CA TYR A 42 9.32 1.65 -22.08
C TYR A 42 10.22 2.83 -22.43
N LYS A 43 10.61 2.95 -23.69
CA LYS A 43 11.33 4.13 -24.17
C LYS A 43 10.31 5.20 -24.54
N ALA A 44 10.21 6.22 -23.70
CA ALA A 44 9.45 7.43 -24.01
C ALA A 44 10.23 8.29 -25.02
N ASP A 45 9.49 9.03 -25.86
CA ASP A 45 10.09 10.04 -26.72
C ASP A 45 10.32 11.32 -25.90
N TYR A 46 9.44 11.60 -24.95
CA TYR A 46 9.56 12.70 -23.98
C TYR A 46 9.28 12.22 -22.56
N THR A 47 10.07 12.71 -21.61
CA THR A 47 9.88 12.48 -20.18
C THR A 47 9.79 13.82 -19.47
N VAL A 48 8.81 13.96 -18.57
CA VAL A 48 8.61 15.17 -17.77
C VAL A 48 8.42 14.75 -16.32
N GLU A 49 9.18 15.35 -15.42
CA GLU A 49 9.04 15.11 -13.98
C GLU A 49 7.81 15.83 -13.41
N LEU A 50 7.16 15.19 -12.45
CA LEU A 50 6.06 15.82 -11.71
C LEU A 50 6.58 17.08 -11.01
N GLY A 51 5.85 18.19 -11.13
CA GLY A 51 6.30 19.49 -10.62
C GLY A 51 7.14 20.32 -11.58
N SER A 52 7.69 19.73 -12.65
CA SER A 52 8.39 20.44 -13.73
C SER A 52 7.45 20.82 -14.89
N THR A 53 7.98 21.39 -15.94
CA THR A 53 7.23 21.65 -17.19
C THR A 53 8.16 21.52 -18.39
N LEU A 54 7.63 21.03 -19.52
CA LEU A 54 8.37 20.95 -20.78
C LEU A 54 7.76 21.96 -21.78
N ASP A 55 8.62 22.79 -22.36
CA ASP A 55 8.19 23.81 -23.34
C ASP A 55 8.03 23.17 -24.73
N VAL A 56 6.76 22.97 -25.15
CA VAL A 56 6.45 22.33 -26.42
C VAL A 56 7.15 23.01 -27.61
N LYS A 57 7.19 24.35 -27.63
CA LYS A 57 7.77 25.09 -28.75
C LYS A 57 9.29 24.96 -28.88
N LYS A 58 9.95 24.69 -27.74
CA LYS A 58 11.42 24.57 -27.72
C LYS A 58 11.88 23.13 -27.91
N GLU A 59 11.15 22.19 -27.33
CA GLU A 59 11.65 20.84 -27.14
C GLU A 59 10.99 19.82 -28.05
N VAL A 60 9.72 20.05 -28.48
CA VAL A 60 9.03 19.11 -29.36
C VAL A 60 9.33 19.47 -30.83
N LYS A 61 9.85 18.47 -31.54
CA LYS A 61 10.21 18.59 -32.96
C LYS A 61 9.34 17.65 -33.77
N PRO A 62 8.39 18.19 -34.58
CA PRO A 62 7.64 17.36 -35.51
C PRO A 62 8.54 16.78 -36.59
N SER A 63 8.11 15.69 -37.22
CA SER A 63 8.82 15.06 -38.33
C SER A 63 8.80 15.93 -39.59
N GLU A 64 7.74 16.72 -39.78
CA GLU A 64 7.57 17.67 -40.88
C GLU A 64 7.17 19.05 -40.39
N GLY A 65 7.65 20.10 -41.02
CA GLY A 65 7.29 21.47 -40.69
C GLY A 65 7.86 21.98 -39.35
N VAL A 66 7.16 22.89 -38.72
CA VAL A 66 7.51 23.48 -37.42
C VAL A 66 6.37 23.30 -36.42
N ILE A 67 6.69 23.23 -35.13
CA ILE A 67 5.70 22.97 -34.07
C ILE A 67 4.53 23.94 -34.03
N THR A 68 4.73 25.18 -34.55
CA THR A 68 3.65 26.19 -34.66
C THR A 68 2.59 25.84 -35.69
N ASP A 69 2.85 24.91 -36.62
CA ASP A 69 1.90 24.41 -37.61
C ASP A 69 0.93 23.40 -37.04
N TYR A 70 1.09 23.05 -35.79
CA TYR A 70 0.30 21.98 -35.10
C TYR A 70 -0.49 22.55 -33.93
N ASN A 71 -1.65 21.95 -33.71
CA ASN A 71 -2.35 21.95 -32.42
C ASN A 71 -1.80 20.80 -31.60
N VAL A 72 -1.45 21.03 -30.35
CA VAL A 72 -0.82 20.03 -29.47
C VAL A 72 -1.76 19.70 -28.33
N SER A 73 -1.94 18.41 -28.08
CA SER A 73 -2.76 17.89 -26.98
C SER A 73 -2.14 16.62 -26.40
N THR A 74 -2.65 16.14 -25.28
CA THR A 74 -2.30 14.85 -24.69
C THR A 74 -3.48 13.89 -24.84
N SER A 75 -3.20 12.59 -24.97
CA SER A 75 -4.23 11.55 -25.05
C SER A 75 -4.90 11.27 -23.71
N ASN A 76 -4.30 11.72 -22.60
CA ASN A 76 -4.82 11.55 -21.26
C ASN A 76 -4.55 12.80 -20.42
N SER A 77 -5.59 13.61 -20.25
CA SER A 77 -5.53 14.87 -19.47
C SER A 77 -5.37 14.65 -17.96
N TYR A 78 -5.62 13.44 -17.46
CA TYR A 78 -5.31 13.07 -16.08
C TYR A 78 -3.79 12.99 -15.84
N VAL A 79 -3.04 12.45 -16.80
CA VAL A 79 -1.57 12.33 -16.69
C VAL A 79 -0.87 13.66 -16.94
N ALA A 80 -1.23 14.37 -18.04
CA ALA A 80 -0.62 15.64 -18.36
C ALA A 80 -1.55 16.49 -19.25
N ILE A 81 -1.43 17.82 -19.16
CA ILE A 81 -2.14 18.78 -20.00
C ILE A 81 -1.16 19.71 -20.73
N ILE A 82 -1.63 20.36 -21.78
CA ILE A 82 -0.95 21.51 -22.37
C ILE A 82 -1.55 22.76 -21.76
N ASP A 83 -0.74 23.53 -21.06
CA ASP A 83 -1.19 24.77 -20.44
C ASP A 83 -1.39 25.91 -21.46
N ALA A 84 -1.99 27.03 -21.02
CA ALA A 84 -2.24 28.20 -21.87
C ALA A 84 -0.97 28.86 -22.46
N ARG A 85 0.21 28.53 -21.92
CA ARG A 85 1.52 29.00 -22.39
C ARG A 85 2.16 28.05 -23.39
N GLY A 86 1.50 26.90 -23.69
CA GLY A 86 2.01 25.84 -24.58
C GLY A 86 3.07 24.99 -23.94
N LYS A 87 3.02 24.81 -22.64
CA LYS A 87 3.90 23.89 -21.91
C LYS A 87 3.16 22.63 -21.54
N ILE A 88 3.85 21.49 -21.60
CA ILE A 88 3.37 20.25 -20.99
C ILE A 88 3.46 20.43 -19.47
N LYS A 89 2.31 20.39 -18.81
CA LYS A 89 2.19 20.39 -17.35
C LYS A 89 1.82 18.99 -16.90
N PRO A 90 2.72 18.26 -16.23
CA PRO A 90 2.41 16.97 -15.65
C PRO A 90 1.44 17.15 -14.46
N LEU A 91 0.49 16.25 -14.32
CA LEU A 91 -0.49 16.25 -13.25
C LEU A 91 -0.36 14.98 -12.37
N HIS A 92 -0.15 13.81 -12.99
CA HIS A 92 0.02 12.54 -12.31
C HIS A 92 1.07 11.69 -13.00
N ILE A 93 1.77 10.88 -12.25
CA ILE A 93 2.72 9.88 -12.76
C ILE A 93 1.97 8.95 -13.71
N GLY A 94 2.57 8.68 -14.87
CA GLY A 94 1.94 7.78 -15.82
C GLY A 94 2.45 7.97 -17.24
N LYS A 95 1.76 7.30 -18.16
CA LYS A 95 2.10 7.29 -19.57
C LYS A 95 0.92 7.76 -20.39
N CYS A 96 1.18 8.66 -21.35
CA CYS A 96 0.19 9.08 -22.32
C CYS A 96 0.88 9.36 -23.66
N THR A 97 0.15 9.85 -24.63
CA THR A 97 0.67 10.23 -25.93
C THR A 97 0.52 11.72 -26.11
N LEU A 98 1.59 12.38 -26.51
CA LEU A 98 1.54 13.73 -27.05
C LEU A 98 1.05 13.64 -28.49
N VAL A 99 0.01 14.39 -28.82
CA VAL A 99 -0.63 14.36 -30.15
C VAL A 99 -0.47 15.73 -30.79
N LEU A 100 0.16 15.77 -31.94
CA LEU A 100 0.29 16.92 -32.83
C LEU A 100 -0.71 16.75 -33.97
N THR A 101 -1.64 17.68 -34.11
CA THR A 101 -2.62 17.69 -35.22
C THR A 101 -2.32 18.89 -36.10
N SER A 102 -2.10 18.68 -37.40
CA SER A 102 -1.86 19.77 -38.35
C SER A 102 -3.00 20.79 -38.37
N LYS A 103 -2.67 22.07 -38.37
CA LYS A 103 -3.65 23.16 -38.44
C LYS A 103 -4.31 23.32 -39.81
N THR A 104 -3.68 22.76 -40.84
CA THR A 104 -4.17 22.84 -42.23
C THR A 104 -4.88 21.58 -42.69
N ASP A 105 -4.67 20.47 -41.99
CA ASP A 105 -5.25 19.15 -42.32
C ASP A 105 -5.36 18.33 -41.03
N ASP A 106 -6.54 18.28 -40.44
CA ASP A 106 -6.82 17.60 -39.16
C ASP A 106 -6.72 16.08 -39.21
N THR A 107 -6.67 15.51 -40.43
CA THR A 107 -6.41 14.07 -40.63
C THR A 107 -4.92 13.72 -40.43
N LYS A 108 -4.04 14.69 -40.57
CA LYS A 108 -2.59 14.52 -40.34
C LYS A 108 -2.24 14.69 -38.88
N LYS A 109 -1.80 13.61 -38.28
CA LYS A 109 -1.43 13.56 -36.86
C LYS A 109 -0.09 12.86 -36.70
N GLU A 110 0.72 13.44 -35.80
CA GLU A 110 1.92 12.79 -35.28
C GLU A 110 1.72 12.48 -33.80
N THR A 111 2.28 11.38 -33.32
CA THR A 111 2.14 10.97 -31.93
C THR A 111 3.48 10.61 -31.34
N TYR A 112 3.71 11.04 -30.13
CA TYR A 112 4.93 10.77 -29.37
C TYR A 112 4.57 10.21 -28.01
N LYS A 113 5.35 9.23 -27.53
CA LYS A 113 5.17 8.65 -26.21
C LYS A 113 5.65 9.65 -25.15
N LEU A 114 4.76 10.06 -24.27
CA LEU A 114 5.03 10.93 -23.14
C LEU A 114 4.97 10.11 -21.85
N CYS A 115 6.02 10.19 -21.04
CA CYS A 115 6.06 9.63 -19.70
C CYS A 115 6.17 10.77 -18.69
N VAL A 116 5.26 10.78 -17.72
CA VAL A 116 5.40 11.59 -16.51
C VAL A 116 6.02 10.70 -15.44
N THR A 117 7.16 11.11 -14.93
CA THR A 117 7.89 10.44 -13.85
C THR A 117 7.89 11.31 -12.62
N ASP A 118 7.96 10.66 -11.48
CA ASP A 118 8.45 11.27 -10.26
C ASP A 118 9.76 10.54 -9.97
N GLU A 119 10.86 11.18 -10.24
CA GLU A 119 12.14 10.65 -9.79
C GLU A 119 12.33 10.96 -8.30
N PHE A 120 11.47 10.39 -7.46
CA PHE A 120 11.87 10.18 -6.09
C PHE A 120 12.95 9.09 -6.10
N VAL A 121 14.17 9.50 -6.30
CA VAL A 121 15.34 8.67 -6.03
C VAL A 121 15.58 8.79 -4.52
N ALA A 122 15.03 7.84 -3.78
CA ALA A 122 15.38 7.74 -2.37
C ALA A 122 16.91 7.64 -2.25
N GLU A 123 17.50 8.49 -1.44
CA GLU A 123 18.92 8.38 -1.12
C GLU A 123 19.22 7.00 -0.52
N ASP A 124 20.40 6.47 -0.78
CA ASP A 124 20.86 5.24 -0.13
C ASP A 124 20.74 5.38 1.39
N GLY A 125 20.05 4.44 2.03
CA GLY A 125 19.85 4.44 3.47
C GLY A 125 18.74 5.36 4.00
N TYR A 126 17.82 5.83 3.14
CA TYR A 126 16.64 6.61 3.56
C TYR A 126 15.80 5.91 4.63
N ASN A 127 15.83 4.58 4.67
CA ASN A 127 15.14 3.75 5.65
C ASN A 127 16.02 3.36 6.85
N PHE A 128 17.27 3.83 6.91
CA PHE A 128 18.16 3.55 8.03
C PHE A 128 17.88 4.51 9.20
N TYR A 129 18.19 4.05 10.40
CA TYR A 129 18.19 4.92 11.57
C TYR A 129 19.33 5.92 11.46
N LYS A 130 19.03 7.22 11.48
CA LYS A 130 20.00 8.31 11.43
C LYS A 130 20.06 8.98 12.82
N GLU A 131 21.21 8.98 13.47
CA GLU A 131 21.36 9.50 14.84
C GLU A 131 21.27 11.04 14.93
N ASP A 132 21.43 11.73 13.81
CA ASP A 132 21.57 13.19 13.71
C ASP A 132 20.24 13.92 13.37
N ILE A 133 19.14 13.20 13.26
CA ILE A 133 17.81 13.76 13.02
C ILE A 133 16.87 13.53 14.22
N ALA A 134 15.78 14.30 14.28
CA ALA A 134 14.74 14.07 15.27
C ALA A 134 13.93 12.80 14.95
N HIS A 135 13.51 12.06 16.00
CA HIS A 135 12.79 10.81 15.87
C HIS A 135 11.40 10.90 16.45
N GLY A 136 10.46 10.27 15.72
CA GLY A 136 9.14 10.01 16.26
C GLY A 136 9.12 8.84 17.25
N GLU A 137 8.02 8.71 17.95
CA GLU A 137 7.79 7.66 18.95
C GLU A 137 6.84 6.59 18.42
N VAL A 138 7.20 5.31 18.62
CA VAL A 138 6.32 4.17 18.34
C VAL A 138 5.88 3.55 19.65
N SER A 139 4.56 3.41 19.83
CA SER A 139 3.96 2.81 21.02
C SER A 139 2.91 1.77 20.63
N ASP A 140 2.72 0.78 21.50
CA ASP A 140 1.61 -0.15 21.39
C ASP A 140 0.33 0.48 21.93
N PHE A 141 -0.81 0.20 21.33
CA PHE A 141 -2.10 0.53 21.90
C PHE A 141 -3.17 -0.49 21.55
N THR A 142 -4.23 -0.50 22.33
CA THR A 142 -5.42 -1.29 22.08
C THR A 142 -6.64 -0.38 21.95
N TYR A 143 -7.64 -0.86 21.24
CA TYR A 143 -8.91 -0.16 21.07
C TYR A 143 -10.07 -1.15 21.16
N PRO A 144 -11.24 -0.72 21.66
CA PRO A 144 -12.43 -1.57 21.67
C PRO A 144 -12.81 -1.98 20.26
N SER A 145 -13.03 -3.26 20.03
CA SER A 145 -13.55 -3.79 18.78
C SER A 145 -14.78 -4.63 18.99
N GLN A 146 -15.87 -4.21 18.37
CA GLN A 146 -17.13 -4.96 18.41
C GLN A 146 -17.08 -6.18 17.47
N TYR A 147 -16.10 -6.27 16.58
CA TYR A 147 -15.98 -7.32 15.55
C TYR A 147 -15.10 -8.47 15.98
N ARG A 148 -14.25 -8.29 16.98
CA ARG A 148 -13.34 -9.33 17.47
C ARG A 148 -13.99 -10.15 18.59
N GLU A 149 -13.68 -11.44 18.61
CA GLU A 149 -14.09 -12.34 19.71
C GLU A 149 -13.53 -11.87 21.06
N SER A 150 -12.32 -11.30 21.07
CA SER A 150 -11.70 -10.73 22.26
C SER A 150 -12.35 -9.44 22.76
N GLY A 151 -13.12 -8.76 21.92
CA GLY A 151 -13.67 -7.41 22.19
C GLY A 151 -12.62 -6.29 22.06
N GLU A 152 -11.38 -6.61 21.64
CA GLU A 152 -10.28 -5.67 21.60
C GLU A 152 -9.43 -5.86 20.34
N GLY A 153 -9.07 -4.77 19.68
CA GLY A 153 -8.10 -4.70 18.59
C GLY A 153 -6.74 -4.21 19.09
N HIS A 154 -5.68 -4.67 18.44
CA HIS A 154 -4.29 -4.31 18.74
C HIS A 154 -3.67 -3.56 17.57
N ALA A 155 -2.85 -2.55 17.87
CA ALA A 155 -2.13 -1.77 16.89
C ALA A 155 -0.85 -1.16 17.48
N LYS A 156 0.06 -0.73 16.61
CA LYS A 156 1.08 0.25 16.96
C LYS A 156 0.69 1.62 16.39
N ILE A 157 1.15 2.64 17.08
CA ILE A 157 0.98 4.03 16.67
C ILE A 157 2.34 4.71 16.62
N TYR A 158 2.58 5.47 15.56
CA TYR A 158 3.75 6.32 15.43
C TYR A 158 3.32 7.78 15.55
N PHE A 159 3.97 8.51 16.42
CA PHE A 159 3.84 9.95 16.55
C PHE A 159 5.05 10.62 15.90
N PRO A 160 4.88 11.69 15.12
CA PRO A 160 5.99 12.38 14.49
C PRO A 160 6.92 13.04 15.52
N PRO A 161 8.16 13.40 15.13
CA PRO A 161 9.01 14.24 15.94
C PRO A 161 8.26 15.52 16.38
N ASP A 162 8.55 16.03 17.56
CA ASP A 162 7.89 17.23 18.12
C ASP A 162 6.34 17.13 18.21
N TYR A 163 5.84 15.92 18.42
CA TYR A 163 4.41 15.70 18.65
C TYR A 163 3.90 16.52 19.84
N ASP A 164 2.97 17.43 19.58
CA ASP A 164 2.33 18.26 20.61
C ASP A 164 0.79 18.22 20.45
N PRO A 165 0.11 17.34 21.20
CA PRO A 165 -1.33 17.17 21.10
C PRO A 165 -2.15 18.38 21.54
N LYS A 166 -1.50 19.36 22.20
CA LYS A 166 -2.18 20.58 22.68
C LYS A 166 -2.12 21.72 21.66
N LYS A 167 -1.17 21.67 20.73
CA LYS A 167 -0.92 22.78 19.80
C LYS A 167 -1.12 22.41 18.34
N LYS A 168 -0.98 21.13 18.00
CA LYS A 168 -1.05 20.65 16.60
C LYS A 168 -2.18 19.64 16.42
N THR A 169 -2.71 19.58 15.21
CA THR A 169 -3.54 18.48 14.70
C THR A 169 -2.84 17.85 13.50
N TYR A 170 -2.95 16.55 13.34
CA TYR A 170 -2.17 15.76 12.41
C TYR A 170 -3.06 15.07 11.37
N ASN A 171 -2.54 14.83 10.20
CA ASN A 171 -3.15 13.90 9.26
C ASN A 171 -3.04 12.48 9.83
N LEU A 172 -3.90 11.57 9.38
CA LEU A 172 -3.95 10.18 9.84
C LEU A 172 -3.66 9.23 8.69
N LEU A 173 -2.73 8.29 8.90
CA LEU A 173 -2.40 7.25 7.92
C LEU A 173 -2.55 5.88 8.58
N PHE A 174 -3.32 4.99 7.95
CA PHE A 174 -3.35 3.57 8.29
C PHE A 174 -2.40 2.81 7.37
N CYS A 175 -1.50 2.01 7.95
CA CYS A 175 -0.52 1.24 7.21
C CYS A 175 -0.66 -0.24 7.52
N LEU A 176 -1.20 -1.02 6.57
CA LEU A 176 -1.71 -2.37 6.76
C LEU A 176 -0.66 -3.41 6.37
N HIS A 177 -0.43 -4.40 7.24
CA HIS A 177 0.59 -5.44 7.05
C HIS A 177 0.14 -6.56 6.10
N GLY A 178 1.07 -7.35 5.61
CA GLY A 178 0.80 -8.51 4.75
C GLY A 178 0.36 -9.76 5.53
N GLY A 179 -0.07 -10.78 4.80
CA GLY A 179 -0.49 -12.06 5.38
C GLY A 179 0.62 -12.72 6.20
N GLY A 180 0.26 -13.26 7.37
CA GLY A 180 1.20 -13.90 8.30
C GLY A 180 2.09 -12.94 9.09
N GLN A 181 1.85 -11.64 8.99
CA GLN A 181 2.50 -10.57 9.75
C GLN A 181 1.54 -10.03 10.82
N ASN A 182 1.95 -9.01 11.55
CA ASN A 182 1.18 -8.36 12.58
C ASN A 182 1.51 -6.85 12.65
N GLU A 183 1.04 -6.15 13.67
CA GLU A 183 1.27 -4.72 13.92
C GLU A 183 2.74 -4.31 14.05
N ASP A 184 3.64 -5.25 14.36
CA ASP A 184 5.07 -4.98 14.50
C ASP A 184 5.80 -4.83 13.16
N TYR A 185 5.25 -5.39 12.08
CA TYR A 185 5.98 -5.58 10.83
C TYR A 185 6.56 -4.29 10.24
N TRP A 186 5.79 -3.21 10.24
CA TRP A 186 6.20 -1.96 9.62
C TRP A 186 7.28 -1.21 10.40
N THR A 187 7.38 -1.46 11.71
CA THR A 187 8.25 -0.70 12.64
C THR A 187 9.36 -1.53 13.26
N CYS A 188 9.48 -2.81 12.89
CA CYS A 188 10.56 -3.66 13.40
C CYS A 188 11.92 -3.26 12.83
N GLY A 189 12.97 -3.44 13.62
CA GLY A 189 14.35 -3.19 13.18
C GLY A 189 14.83 -1.75 13.23
N ARG A 190 14.21 -0.91 14.04
CA ARG A 190 14.48 0.53 14.16
C ARG A 190 15.95 0.96 14.11
N LYS A 191 16.88 0.18 14.67
CA LYS A 191 18.32 0.49 14.75
C LYS A 191 19.19 -0.38 13.88
N THR A 192 18.62 -1.12 12.94
CA THR A 192 19.39 -2.00 12.06
C THR A 192 19.31 -1.53 10.62
N SER A 193 20.43 -1.55 9.94
CA SER A 193 20.56 -1.16 8.53
C SER A 193 19.96 -2.18 7.55
N ALA A 194 19.70 -3.38 8.02
CA ALA A 194 19.06 -4.43 7.22
C ALA A 194 18.44 -5.41 8.21
N GLY A 195 17.13 -5.46 8.28
CA GLY A 195 16.40 -6.35 9.16
C GLY A 195 15.12 -6.87 8.54
N ALA A 196 14.51 -7.83 9.19
CA ALA A 196 13.16 -8.23 8.87
C ALA A 196 12.22 -7.09 9.28
N GLY A 197 11.60 -6.43 8.30
CA GLY A 197 10.67 -5.32 8.52
C GLY A 197 10.93 -4.15 7.60
N CYS A 198 9.98 -3.22 7.57
CA CYS A 198 9.97 -2.15 6.59
C CYS A 198 10.54 -0.82 7.08
N HIS A 199 10.90 -0.71 8.37
CA HIS A 199 11.46 0.51 8.96
C HIS A 199 10.65 1.79 8.68
N ALA A 200 9.32 1.69 8.64
CA ALA A 200 8.44 2.80 8.27
C ALA A 200 8.66 4.03 9.16
N ASN A 201 8.90 3.82 10.46
CA ASN A 201 9.21 4.91 11.38
C ASN A 201 10.49 5.67 11.00
N ASN A 202 11.55 4.98 10.55
CA ASN A 202 12.78 5.65 10.09
C ASN A 202 12.54 6.44 8.80
N ILE A 203 11.73 5.87 7.89
CA ILE A 203 11.33 6.54 6.64
C ILE A 203 10.55 7.81 6.95
N MET A 204 9.59 7.75 7.88
CA MET A 204 8.82 8.91 8.27
C MET A 204 9.70 9.99 8.94
N ASP A 205 10.61 9.58 9.84
CA ASP A 205 11.58 10.49 10.47
C ASP A 205 12.41 11.22 9.41
N TYR A 206 12.93 10.49 8.40
CA TYR A 206 13.70 11.05 7.29
C TYR A 206 12.88 12.03 6.45
N LEU A 207 11.66 11.66 6.06
CA LEU A 207 10.79 12.50 5.24
C LEU A 207 10.37 13.80 5.95
N TYR A 208 10.26 13.77 7.28
CA TYR A 208 9.95 14.96 8.06
C TYR A 208 11.17 15.86 8.25
N ASP A 209 12.36 15.30 8.44
CA ASP A 209 13.61 16.06 8.52
C ASP A 209 13.90 16.78 7.19
N THR A 210 13.74 16.09 6.08
CA THR A 210 13.91 16.66 4.71
C THR A 210 12.75 17.55 4.26
N LYS A 211 11.63 17.56 5.02
CA LYS A 211 10.39 18.30 4.70
C LYS A 211 9.73 17.86 3.39
N GLU A 212 9.90 16.60 3.04
CA GLU A 212 9.29 15.99 1.87
C GLU A 212 7.88 15.44 2.14
N ALA A 213 7.50 15.31 3.41
CA ALA A 213 6.16 14.92 3.82
C ALA A 213 5.58 15.83 4.91
N GLU A 214 4.26 15.94 4.96
CA GLU A 214 3.56 16.55 6.08
C GLU A 214 3.49 15.58 7.26
N GLU A 215 3.65 16.09 8.49
CA GLU A 215 3.55 15.29 9.70
C GLU A 215 2.18 14.61 9.80
N CYS A 216 2.19 13.30 10.04
CA CYS A 216 0.98 12.52 10.29
C CYS A 216 1.18 11.57 11.48
N ILE A 217 0.07 11.22 12.13
CA ILE A 217 0.01 10.07 13.01
C ILE A 217 -0.17 8.84 12.13
N VAL A 218 0.68 7.82 12.30
CA VAL A 218 0.57 6.57 11.55
C VAL A 218 0.13 5.44 12.46
N VAL A 219 -0.89 4.71 12.06
CA VAL A 219 -1.41 3.55 12.77
C VAL A 219 -1.10 2.29 11.99
N PHE A 220 -0.55 1.30 12.67
CA PHE A 220 -0.22 -0.02 12.14
C PHE A 220 -1.11 -1.04 12.84
N PRO A 221 -2.34 -1.26 12.39
CA PRO A 221 -3.24 -2.17 13.06
C PRO A 221 -2.90 -3.63 12.72
N ASN A 222 -3.26 -4.54 13.63
CA ASN A 222 -3.21 -5.97 13.37
C ASN A 222 -4.45 -6.40 12.57
N GLY A 223 -4.29 -6.63 11.28
CA GLY A 223 -5.36 -7.09 10.38
C GLY A 223 -5.71 -8.58 10.52
N ASN A 224 -4.97 -9.35 11.34
CA ASN A 224 -5.32 -10.74 11.61
C ASN A 224 -6.43 -10.81 12.67
N ILE A 225 -7.62 -11.15 12.27
CA ILE A 225 -8.79 -11.07 13.16
C ILE A 225 -9.45 -12.42 13.32
N ASN A 226 -9.68 -12.79 14.59
CA ASN A 226 -10.63 -13.85 14.94
C ASN A 226 -12.00 -13.18 15.17
N TYR A 227 -12.82 -13.17 14.12
CA TYR A 227 -14.13 -12.57 14.16
C TYR A 227 -15.09 -13.35 15.06
N ASP A 228 -15.91 -12.62 15.79
CA ASP A 228 -17.03 -13.19 16.52
C ASP A 228 -18.11 -13.68 15.54
N LYS A 229 -18.13 -14.99 15.34
CA LYS A 229 -19.07 -15.66 14.41
C LYS A 229 -20.53 -15.54 14.81
N SER A 230 -20.81 -15.12 16.03
CA SER A 230 -22.18 -14.91 16.54
C SER A 230 -22.77 -13.56 16.13
N LYS A 231 -21.96 -12.65 15.60
CA LYS A 231 -22.37 -11.30 15.21
C LYS A 231 -22.74 -11.21 13.73
N THR A 232 -23.70 -10.35 13.45
CA THR A 232 -24.09 -9.99 12.08
C THR A 232 -23.28 -8.76 11.65
N TYR A 233 -22.68 -8.83 10.48
CA TYR A 233 -21.94 -7.71 9.89
C TYR A 233 -22.86 -6.92 8.97
N PRO A 234 -22.77 -5.55 8.96
CA PRO A 234 -23.57 -4.75 8.06
C PRO A 234 -23.35 -5.13 6.59
N ASN A 235 -24.42 -5.18 5.82
CA ASN A 235 -24.41 -5.44 4.36
C ASN A 235 -23.83 -6.79 3.91
N THR A 236 -23.68 -7.76 4.80
CA THR A 236 -23.29 -9.11 4.43
C THR A 236 -24.45 -10.08 4.58
N GLU A 237 -25.05 -10.48 3.46
CA GLU A 237 -26.04 -11.57 3.43
C GLU A 237 -25.62 -12.58 2.33
N PRO A 238 -25.44 -13.84 2.68
CA PRO A 238 -25.43 -14.42 4.04
C PRO A 238 -24.10 -14.09 4.76
N ASN A 239 -24.17 -14.03 6.09
CA ASN A 239 -23.02 -13.81 6.97
C ASN A 239 -21.78 -14.56 6.45
N PRO A 240 -20.70 -13.88 6.03
CA PRO A 240 -19.58 -14.55 5.40
C PRO A 240 -19.03 -15.57 6.38
N VAL A 241 -19.08 -16.83 6.00
CA VAL A 241 -18.43 -17.88 6.78
C VAL A 241 -16.94 -17.62 6.66
N VAL A 242 -16.35 -17.03 7.67
CA VAL A 242 -14.91 -16.78 7.75
C VAL A 242 -14.19 -18.13 7.77
N GLN A 243 -13.85 -18.64 6.59
CA GLN A 243 -13.24 -19.96 6.46
C GLN A 243 -11.73 -19.92 6.30
N ASN A 244 -11.15 -18.75 5.98
CA ASN A 244 -9.71 -18.62 5.81
C ASN A 244 -9.23 -17.18 6.09
N SER A 245 -7.92 -17.00 6.19
CA SER A 245 -7.28 -15.70 6.44
C SER A 245 -7.61 -14.61 5.40
N TRP A 246 -7.99 -14.98 4.19
CA TRP A 246 -8.36 -14.05 3.13
C TRP A 246 -9.75 -13.43 3.33
N SER A 247 -10.66 -14.16 3.97
CA SER A 247 -11.97 -13.61 4.35
C SER A 247 -11.84 -12.47 5.37
N ASN A 248 -10.73 -12.42 6.10
CA ASN A 248 -10.47 -11.37 7.08
C ASN A 248 -10.32 -9.99 6.44
N CYS A 249 -9.76 -9.92 5.24
CA CYS A 249 -9.58 -8.64 4.54
C CYS A 249 -10.90 -7.87 4.40
N TYR A 250 -11.99 -8.56 4.07
CA TYR A 250 -13.30 -7.92 3.87
C TYR A 250 -13.98 -7.50 5.18
N LEU A 251 -13.64 -8.16 6.28
CA LEU A 251 -14.25 -7.87 7.58
C LEU A 251 -13.45 -6.81 8.34
N PHE A 252 -12.17 -6.67 8.05
CA PHE A 252 -11.33 -5.64 8.63
C PHE A 252 -11.78 -4.22 8.23
N GLU A 253 -12.37 -4.08 7.05
CA GLU A 253 -13.03 -2.85 6.61
C GLU A 253 -14.00 -2.31 7.67
N TYR A 254 -14.86 -3.17 8.20
CA TYR A 254 -15.85 -2.75 9.21
C TYR A 254 -15.20 -2.34 10.52
N GLU A 255 -14.18 -3.06 10.98
CA GLU A 255 -13.46 -2.71 12.19
C GLU A 255 -12.76 -1.35 12.06
N VAL A 256 -12.11 -1.08 10.93
CA VAL A 256 -11.46 0.20 10.69
C VAL A 256 -12.49 1.34 10.69
N ILE A 257 -13.61 1.18 9.99
CA ILE A 257 -14.61 2.26 9.81
C ILE A 257 -15.41 2.52 11.09
N TYR A 258 -15.83 1.47 11.78
CA TYR A 258 -16.79 1.62 12.89
C TYR A 258 -16.15 1.61 14.28
N ASP A 259 -14.91 1.10 14.41
CA ASP A 259 -14.23 1.04 15.69
C ASP A 259 -12.93 1.88 15.69
N LEU A 260 -11.97 1.58 14.81
CA LEU A 260 -10.62 2.15 14.89
C LEU A 260 -10.58 3.63 14.47
N LEU A 261 -11.15 4.00 13.32
CA LEU A 261 -11.16 5.40 12.87
C LEU A 261 -11.90 6.31 13.86
N PRO A 262 -13.11 5.98 14.36
CA PRO A 262 -13.76 6.75 15.40
C PRO A 262 -12.98 6.82 16.73
N TYR A 263 -12.28 5.74 17.06
CA TYR A 263 -11.39 5.73 18.23
C TYR A 263 -10.24 6.71 18.08
N MET A 264 -9.59 6.74 16.90
CA MET A 264 -8.51 7.69 16.61
C MET A 264 -9.01 9.14 16.67
N GLU A 265 -10.13 9.43 16.03
CA GLU A 265 -10.73 10.78 16.02
C GLU A 265 -11.17 11.29 17.39
N LYS A 266 -11.47 10.39 18.31
CA LYS A 266 -11.89 10.74 19.68
C LYS A 266 -10.73 10.95 20.63
N ASN A 267 -9.67 10.14 20.49
CA ASN A 267 -8.62 10.04 21.51
C ASN A 267 -7.32 10.75 21.11
N TYR A 268 -7.14 11.07 19.82
CA TYR A 268 -5.93 11.70 19.31
C TYR A 268 -6.24 13.00 18.56
N PRO A 269 -5.30 13.93 18.46
CA PRO A 269 -5.49 15.20 17.77
C PRO A 269 -5.36 15.04 16.25
N VAL A 270 -6.19 14.18 15.67
CA VAL A 270 -6.23 13.97 14.22
C VAL A 270 -7.21 14.93 13.56
N LYS A 271 -6.86 15.40 12.37
CA LYS A 271 -7.77 16.12 11.49
C LYS A 271 -8.82 15.16 10.95
N LYS A 272 -10.07 15.62 10.84
CA LYS A 272 -11.18 14.79 10.37
C LYS A 272 -11.44 14.94 8.89
N GLY A 273 -11.99 13.88 8.32
CA GLY A 273 -12.45 13.82 6.94
C GLY A 273 -11.41 13.29 5.95
N ALA A 274 -11.88 12.89 4.78
CA ALA A 274 -11.11 12.19 3.76
C ALA A 274 -9.82 12.91 3.36
N ALA A 275 -9.87 14.25 3.24
CA ALA A 275 -8.71 15.08 2.87
C ALA A 275 -7.52 14.97 3.84
N HIS A 276 -7.73 14.35 4.99
CA HIS A 276 -6.71 14.21 6.05
C HIS A 276 -6.46 12.76 6.44
N THR A 277 -7.08 11.81 5.76
CA THR A 277 -6.99 10.40 6.09
C THR A 277 -6.49 9.61 4.89
N GLY A 278 -5.47 8.81 5.11
CA GLY A 278 -4.89 7.91 4.13
C GLY A 278 -4.89 6.46 4.59
N VAL A 279 -4.86 5.54 3.63
CA VAL A 279 -4.69 4.12 3.88
C VAL A 279 -3.70 3.53 2.89
N CYS A 280 -2.78 2.73 3.36
CA CYS A 280 -1.87 1.98 2.50
C CYS A 280 -1.66 0.57 3.05
N GLY A 281 -1.19 -0.33 2.21
CA GLY A 281 -0.96 -1.69 2.65
C GLY A 281 -0.18 -2.55 1.67
N LEU A 282 0.40 -3.63 2.22
CA LEU A 282 1.25 -4.58 1.52
C LEU A 282 0.54 -5.93 1.40
N SER A 283 0.50 -6.53 0.20
CA SER A 283 -0.01 -7.90 -0.03
C SER A 283 -1.45 -8.07 0.49
N MET A 284 -1.70 -8.79 1.57
CA MET A 284 -3.02 -8.87 2.24
C MET A 284 -3.53 -7.48 2.61
N GLY A 285 -2.69 -6.68 3.27
CA GLY A 285 -3.03 -5.29 3.62
C GLY A 285 -3.25 -4.38 2.41
N CYS A 286 -2.69 -4.71 1.24
CA CYS A 286 -3.05 -4.04 0.00
C CYS A 286 -4.51 -4.33 -0.39
N GLY A 287 -4.96 -5.58 -0.24
CA GLY A 287 -6.37 -5.95 -0.43
C GLY A 287 -7.29 -5.17 0.52
N GLU A 288 -6.91 -5.10 1.78
CA GLU A 288 -7.64 -4.32 2.80
C GLU A 288 -7.67 -2.81 2.46
N ALA A 289 -6.53 -2.26 1.99
CA ALA A 289 -6.46 -0.85 1.58
C ALA A 289 -7.31 -0.56 0.34
N ILE A 290 -7.41 -1.50 -0.60
CA ILE A 290 -8.30 -1.41 -1.76
C ILE A 290 -9.76 -1.36 -1.33
N GLU A 291 -10.17 -2.29 -0.44
CA GLU A 291 -11.54 -2.31 0.09
C GLU A 291 -11.88 -1.00 0.80
N LEU A 292 -11.02 -0.55 1.71
CA LEU A 292 -11.21 0.70 2.44
C LEU A 292 -11.23 1.92 1.51
N GLY A 293 -10.22 2.08 0.67
CA GLY A 293 -10.05 3.29 -0.11
C GLY A 293 -11.05 3.44 -1.24
N LEU A 294 -11.27 2.37 -2.04
CA LEU A 294 -12.15 2.47 -3.20
C LEU A 294 -13.64 2.43 -2.86
N LYS A 295 -14.01 1.76 -1.77
CA LYS A 295 -15.42 1.74 -1.32
C LYS A 295 -15.79 2.97 -0.49
N HIS A 296 -14.81 3.58 0.20
CA HIS A 296 -15.05 4.70 1.12
C HIS A 296 -14.20 5.93 0.78
N PRO A 297 -14.31 6.48 -0.44
CA PRO A 297 -13.56 7.68 -0.84
C PRO A 297 -13.97 8.93 -0.06
N ASP A 298 -15.12 8.88 0.63
CA ASP A 298 -15.59 9.89 1.57
C ASP A 298 -14.85 9.85 2.93
N LEU A 299 -14.14 8.76 3.23
CA LEU A 299 -13.33 8.59 4.43
C LEU A 299 -11.81 8.62 4.14
N PHE A 300 -11.39 8.14 2.97
CA PHE A 300 -9.97 8.01 2.59
C PHE A 300 -9.70 8.66 1.24
N GLN A 301 -8.95 9.75 1.23
CA GLN A 301 -8.56 10.41 -0.02
C GLN A 301 -7.21 9.93 -0.56
N TYR A 302 -6.33 9.43 0.30
CA TYR A 302 -4.99 9.00 -0.06
C TYR A 302 -4.86 7.48 0.08
N MET A 303 -4.38 6.83 -0.97
CA MET A 303 -4.32 5.37 -1.04
C MET A 303 -2.96 4.92 -1.56
N GLY A 304 -2.35 3.94 -0.89
CA GLY A 304 -1.08 3.32 -1.29
C GLY A 304 -1.23 1.80 -1.42
N PHE A 305 -1.02 1.24 -2.62
CA PHE A 305 -1.21 -0.17 -2.90
C PHE A 305 0.14 -0.81 -3.24
N PHE A 306 0.69 -1.60 -2.30
CA PHE A 306 1.99 -2.21 -2.45
C PHE A 306 1.89 -3.72 -2.68
N SER A 307 2.55 -4.21 -3.75
CA SER A 307 2.61 -5.65 -4.09
C SER A 307 1.23 -6.32 -4.09
N ALA A 308 0.26 -5.68 -4.76
CA ALA A 308 -1.09 -6.22 -4.91
C ALA A 308 -1.04 -7.59 -5.55
N GLY A 309 -1.58 -8.60 -4.86
CA GLY A 309 -1.83 -9.91 -5.43
C GLY A 309 -3.20 -9.93 -6.17
N PRO A 310 -3.54 -11.02 -6.86
CA PRO A 310 -4.86 -11.22 -7.44
C PRO A 310 -5.87 -11.52 -6.32
N PHE A 311 -6.26 -10.50 -5.58
CA PHE A 311 -7.23 -10.61 -4.49
C PHE A 311 -8.69 -10.58 -4.98
N ALA A 312 -8.92 -10.86 -6.26
CA ALA A 312 -10.28 -10.98 -6.75
C ALA A 312 -10.99 -12.07 -5.95
N SER A 313 -11.84 -11.67 -5.03
CA SER A 313 -12.90 -12.56 -4.60
C SER A 313 -13.68 -12.89 -5.86
N THR A 314 -13.95 -14.16 -6.07
CA THR A 314 -14.61 -14.68 -7.27
C THR A 314 -15.99 -14.07 -7.52
N ASN A 315 -16.50 -13.20 -6.65
CA ASN A 315 -17.87 -12.69 -6.67
C ASN A 315 -18.02 -11.17 -6.47
N GLN A 316 -16.94 -10.39 -6.33
CA GLN A 316 -17.08 -8.93 -6.22
C GLN A 316 -16.17 -8.22 -7.21
N THR A 317 -16.79 -7.50 -8.12
CA THR A 317 -16.11 -6.52 -8.96
C THR A 317 -16.06 -5.22 -8.16
N ILE A 318 -14.87 -4.77 -7.78
CA ILE A 318 -14.69 -3.55 -6.99
C ILE A 318 -14.91 -2.32 -7.88
N VAL A 319 -14.38 -2.36 -9.09
CA VAL A 319 -14.56 -1.32 -10.12
C VAL A 319 -14.92 -2.01 -11.43
N THR A 320 -16.11 -1.77 -11.94
CA THR A 320 -16.62 -2.41 -13.16
C THR A 320 -16.66 -1.49 -14.36
N THR A 321 -16.75 -0.19 -14.13
CA THR A 321 -16.91 0.81 -15.18
C THR A 321 -16.08 2.08 -14.88
N GLN A 322 -15.96 2.95 -15.87
CA GLN A 322 -15.37 4.29 -15.69
C GLN A 322 -16.17 5.12 -14.66
N GLU A 323 -17.45 4.84 -14.48
CA GLU A 323 -18.32 5.51 -13.52
C GLU A 323 -18.02 5.09 -12.08
N ASP A 324 -17.61 3.83 -11.87
CA ASP A 324 -17.20 3.34 -10.54
C ASP A 324 -15.84 3.90 -10.09
N ALA A 325 -15.05 4.45 -11.01
CA ALA A 325 -13.73 5.00 -10.75
C ALA A 325 -13.71 6.52 -10.52
N ASN A 326 -14.83 7.20 -10.68
CA ASN A 326 -15.02 8.64 -10.46
C ASN A 326 -15.82 8.88 -9.20
#